data_ff2e5f4c07f43727c350ff57a5924fb1
#
_entry.id   ff2e5f4c07f43727c350ff57a5924fb1
#
_cell.length_a   1.000
_cell.length_b   1.000
_cell.length_c   1.000
_cell.angle_alpha   90.00
_cell.angle_beta   90.00
_cell.angle_gamma   90.00
#
_symmetry.space_group_name_H-M   'P 1'
#
loop_
_entity.id
_entity.type
_entity.pdbx_description
1 polymer ?
#
loop_
_entity_poly.entity_id
_entity_poly.type
_entity_poly.pdbx_seq_one_letter_code
_entity_poly.pdbx_strand_id
1 'polypeptide(L)'
;MTTKVLLTHHHREAMENAADRGFWMPLPLALSRQQRDEVMYLTAVSYGDGSIRALAEITSFEFWANEGGVDLWLPFIGQLLTLPKRIPFGDRALLSGWLPRRHEQVQILELNALLAADRLSDLLPGSGASCPLSRQAAGLVQVETAGLSAAESAGRVA
;
A
#
# COMPACT_ATOMS: atom_id res chain seq x y z
N MET A 1 -7.55 16.41 -1.75
CA MET A 1 -7.65 14.94 -1.65
C MET A 1 -6.47 14.31 -2.38
N THR A 2 -5.78 13.39 -1.76
CA THR A 2 -4.63 12.71 -2.36
C THR A 2 -5.00 11.30 -2.78
N THR A 3 -4.50 10.88 -3.92
CA THR A 3 -4.66 9.52 -4.39
C THR A 3 -3.61 8.63 -3.73
N LYS A 4 -4.04 7.50 -3.21
CA LYS A 4 -3.19 6.60 -2.47
C LYS A 4 -3.13 5.22 -3.11
N VAL A 5 -2.03 4.54 -2.81
CA VAL A 5 -1.73 3.19 -3.30
C VAL A 5 -1.64 2.25 -2.10
N LEU A 6 -2.31 1.13 -2.19
CA LEU A 6 -2.23 0.08 -1.19
C LEU A 6 -1.13 -0.89 -1.61
N LEU A 7 -0.17 -1.11 -0.72
CA LEU A 7 0.93 -2.03 -0.94
C LEU A 7 0.72 -3.28 -0.10
N THR A 8 0.74 -4.44 -0.72
CA THR A 8 0.57 -5.70 -0.01
C THR A 8 1.55 -6.74 -0.55
N HIS A 9 1.58 -7.91 0.07
CA HIS A 9 2.49 -8.99 -0.32
C HIS A 9 1.74 -10.07 -1.08
N HIS A 10 2.23 -10.40 -2.26
CA HIS A 10 1.79 -11.57 -3.01
C HIS A 10 2.71 -11.82 -4.20
N HIS A 11 2.53 -12.96 -4.86
CA HIS A 11 3.20 -13.23 -6.12
C HIS A 11 2.72 -12.24 -7.18
N ARG A 12 3.61 -11.90 -8.11
CA ARG A 12 3.24 -10.92 -9.14
C ARG A 12 2.10 -11.42 -10.04
N GLU A 13 1.99 -12.72 -10.26
CA GLU A 13 0.90 -13.29 -11.05
C GLU A 13 -0.46 -13.04 -10.42
N ALA A 14 -0.51 -12.81 -9.10
CA ALA A 14 -1.76 -12.55 -8.42
C ALA A 14 -2.44 -11.28 -8.91
N MET A 15 -1.68 -10.27 -9.30
CA MET A 15 -2.25 -9.02 -9.83
C MET A 15 -2.91 -9.27 -11.18
N GLU A 16 -2.28 -10.04 -12.05
CA GLU A 16 -2.86 -10.39 -13.34
C GLU A 16 -4.14 -11.21 -13.15
N ASN A 17 -4.09 -12.19 -12.26
CA ASN A 17 -5.25 -13.00 -11.95
C ASN A 17 -6.39 -12.16 -11.38
N ALA A 18 -6.08 -11.21 -10.52
CA ALA A 18 -7.09 -10.33 -9.94
C ALA A 18 -7.70 -9.42 -11.00
N ALA A 19 -6.91 -8.91 -11.93
CA ALA A 19 -7.44 -8.11 -13.03
C ALA A 19 -8.39 -8.94 -13.91
N ASP A 20 -8.07 -10.20 -14.13
CA ASP A 20 -8.90 -11.09 -14.92
C ASP A 20 -10.23 -11.42 -14.24
N ARG A 21 -10.20 -11.69 -12.94
CA ARG A 21 -11.41 -12.09 -12.21
C ARG A 21 -12.20 -10.90 -11.65
N GLY A 22 -11.59 -9.71 -11.56
CA GLY A 22 -12.27 -8.48 -11.15
C GLY A 22 -12.18 -8.15 -9.66
N PHE A 23 -11.48 -8.94 -8.85
CA PHE A 23 -11.34 -8.64 -7.42
C PHE A 23 -10.04 -9.21 -6.86
N TRP A 24 -9.61 -8.63 -5.74
CA TRP A 24 -8.44 -9.10 -4.98
C TRP A 24 -8.87 -10.14 -3.96
N MET A 25 -8.32 -10.09 -2.81
CA MET A 25 -8.71 -10.91 -1.65
C MET A 25 -9.05 -9.96 -0.50
N PRO A 26 -9.85 -10.40 0.48
CA PRO A 26 -10.17 -9.54 1.62
C PRO A 26 -8.90 -9.12 2.36
N LEU A 27 -8.82 -7.83 2.69
CA LEU A 27 -7.67 -7.25 3.39
C LEU A 27 -8.13 -6.54 4.65
N PRO A 28 -7.33 -6.60 5.72
CA PRO A 28 -7.63 -5.87 6.95
C PRO A 28 -7.31 -4.39 6.76
N LEU A 29 -8.32 -3.56 6.63
CA LEU A 29 -8.15 -2.13 6.40
C LEU A 29 -8.84 -1.35 7.51
N ALA A 30 -8.05 -0.75 8.40
CA ALA A 30 -8.54 0.10 9.47
C ALA A 30 -8.65 1.54 8.98
N LEU A 31 -9.39 1.74 7.88
CA LEU A 31 -9.54 3.04 7.24
C LEU A 31 -10.97 3.52 7.34
N SER A 32 -11.13 4.83 7.51
CA SER A 32 -12.44 5.46 7.39
C SER A 32 -12.93 5.36 5.95
N ARG A 33 -14.20 5.63 5.74
CA ARG A 33 -14.75 5.64 4.39
C ARG A 33 -14.01 6.62 3.49
N GLN A 34 -13.74 7.82 4.02
CA GLN A 34 -13.02 8.83 3.24
C GLN A 34 -11.63 8.35 2.87
N GLN A 35 -10.92 7.72 3.80
CA GLN A 35 -9.59 7.18 3.54
C GLN A 35 -9.64 6.08 2.49
N ARG A 36 -10.63 5.19 2.55
CA ARG A 36 -10.78 4.14 1.54
C ARG A 36 -11.05 4.72 0.16
N ASP A 37 -11.85 5.79 0.09
CA ASP A 37 -12.16 6.43 -1.18
C ASP A 37 -10.92 7.03 -1.85
N GLU A 38 -9.90 7.35 -1.07
CA GLU A 38 -8.64 7.88 -1.59
C GLU A 38 -7.71 6.78 -2.12
N VAL A 39 -7.93 5.53 -1.72
CA VAL A 39 -7.09 4.41 -2.15
C VAL A 39 -7.61 3.92 -3.49
N MET A 40 -6.90 4.27 -4.56
CA MET A 40 -7.35 4.02 -5.93
C MET A 40 -6.54 2.95 -6.64
N TYR A 41 -5.43 2.52 -6.06
CA TYR A 41 -4.55 1.53 -6.68
C TYR A 41 -4.03 0.55 -5.66
N LEU A 42 -3.67 -0.63 -6.15
CA LEU A 42 -3.06 -1.67 -5.35
C LEU A 42 -1.84 -2.19 -6.08
N THR A 43 -0.77 -2.43 -5.35
CA THR A 43 0.36 -3.17 -5.91
C THR A 43 0.79 -4.25 -4.93
N ALA A 44 1.07 -5.43 -5.47
CA ALA A 44 1.53 -6.57 -4.69
C ALA A 44 3.00 -6.80 -4.97
N VAL A 45 3.76 -7.02 -3.91
CA VAL A 45 5.21 -7.19 -4.02
C VAL A 45 5.66 -8.40 -3.23
N SER A 46 6.78 -8.97 -3.63
CA SER A 46 7.50 -9.95 -2.82
C SER A 46 8.97 -9.58 -2.83
N TYR A 47 9.70 -10.09 -1.85
CA TYR A 47 11.13 -9.76 -1.75
C TYR A 47 11.93 -10.21 -2.97
N GLY A 48 11.42 -11.18 -3.72
CA GLY A 48 12.10 -11.65 -4.93
C GLY A 48 11.91 -10.75 -6.15
N ASP A 49 10.96 -9.83 -6.10
CA ASP A 49 10.62 -9.01 -7.28
C ASP A 49 11.67 -7.94 -7.60
N GLY A 50 12.21 -7.32 -6.58
CA GLY A 50 13.22 -6.28 -6.73
C GLY A 50 12.69 -4.92 -7.13
N SER A 51 11.48 -4.81 -7.66
CA SER A 51 10.93 -3.54 -8.12
C SER A 51 9.40 -3.60 -8.21
N ILE A 52 8.78 -2.43 -8.20
CA ILE A 52 7.35 -2.28 -8.50
C ILE A 52 7.23 -1.95 -9.98
N ARG A 53 6.44 -2.74 -10.72
CA ARG A 53 6.29 -2.61 -12.17
C ARG A 53 4.91 -2.17 -12.61
N ALA A 54 3.90 -2.43 -11.79
CA ALA A 54 2.52 -2.22 -12.21
C ALA A 54 1.65 -1.89 -11.01
N LEU A 55 0.55 -1.23 -11.28
CA LEU A 55 -0.50 -0.95 -10.30
C LEU A 55 -1.81 -1.53 -10.82
N ALA A 56 -2.60 -2.10 -9.93
CA ALA A 56 -3.95 -2.55 -10.26
C ALA A 56 -4.92 -1.45 -9.83
N GLU A 57 -5.83 -1.09 -10.73
CA GLU A 57 -6.85 -0.10 -10.43
C GLU A 57 -7.88 -0.67 -9.46
N ILE A 58 -8.17 0.04 -8.37
CA ILE A 58 -9.25 -0.32 -7.45
C ILE A 58 -10.47 0.48 -7.84
N THR A 59 -11.55 -0.19 -8.23
CA THR A 59 -12.78 0.47 -8.63
C THR A 59 -13.71 0.71 -7.45
N SER A 60 -13.68 -0.17 -6.44
CA SER A 60 -14.47 -0.02 -5.23
C SER A 60 -13.99 -0.98 -4.16
N PHE A 61 -14.47 -0.78 -2.94
CA PHE A 61 -14.29 -1.73 -1.83
C PHE A 61 -15.65 -2.23 -1.38
N GLU A 62 -15.71 -3.50 -1.00
CA GLU A 62 -16.91 -4.08 -0.42
C GLU A 62 -16.55 -4.66 0.94
N PHE A 63 -17.41 -4.41 1.94
CA PHE A 63 -17.22 -4.99 3.25
C PHE A 63 -17.33 -6.51 3.16
N TRP A 64 -16.34 -7.23 3.69
CA TRP A 64 -16.31 -8.68 3.63
C TRP A 64 -16.75 -9.30 4.95
N ALA A 65 -16.07 -8.96 6.04
CA ALA A 65 -16.34 -9.56 7.35
C ALA A 65 -15.59 -8.78 8.43
N ASN A 66 -15.99 -9.00 9.69
CA ASN A 66 -15.20 -8.56 10.84
C ASN A 66 -14.65 -9.83 11.51
N GLU A 67 -13.33 -9.90 11.62
CA GLU A 67 -12.65 -11.03 12.24
C GLU A 67 -11.73 -10.51 13.34
N GLY A 68 -12.04 -10.93 14.58
CA GLY A 68 -11.22 -10.56 15.72
C GLY A 68 -11.17 -9.05 15.97
N GLY A 69 -12.24 -8.34 15.64
CA GLY A 69 -12.30 -6.88 15.82
C GLY A 69 -11.71 -6.09 14.67
N VAL A 70 -11.29 -6.76 13.59
CA VAL A 70 -10.73 -6.11 12.42
C VAL A 70 -11.67 -6.28 11.23
N ASP A 71 -11.99 -5.17 10.56
CA ASP A 71 -12.82 -5.19 9.37
C ASP A 71 -11.99 -5.62 8.16
N LEU A 72 -12.51 -6.60 7.44
CA LEU A 72 -11.93 -7.05 6.18
C LEU A 72 -12.71 -6.44 5.02
N TRP A 73 -11.99 -5.89 4.06
CA TRP A 73 -12.57 -5.25 2.89
C TRP A 73 -12.04 -5.92 1.62
N LEU A 74 -12.93 -6.14 0.67
CA LEU A 74 -12.59 -6.75 -0.61
C LEU A 74 -12.41 -5.66 -1.66
N PRO A 75 -11.19 -5.45 -2.17
CA PRO A 75 -10.99 -4.51 -3.28
C PRO A 75 -11.46 -5.14 -4.59
N PHE A 76 -12.29 -4.42 -5.33
CA PHE A 76 -12.62 -4.77 -6.70
C PHE A 76 -11.59 -4.16 -7.63
N ILE A 77 -11.13 -4.94 -8.59
CA ILE A 77 -10.00 -4.59 -9.46
C ILE A 77 -10.50 -4.33 -10.87
N GLY A 78 -10.07 -3.21 -11.44
CA GLY A 78 -10.29 -2.89 -12.83
C GLY A 78 -9.09 -3.27 -13.67
N GLN A 79 -8.44 -2.27 -14.26
CA GLN A 79 -7.33 -2.50 -15.17
C GLN A 79 -6.00 -2.66 -14.42
N LEU A 80 -5.11 -3.43 -15.01
CA LEU A 80 -3.72 -3.50 -14.60
C LEU A 80 -2.93 -2.49 -15.42
N LEU A 81 -2.26 -1.57 -14.73
CA LEU A 81 -1.53 -0.48 -15.37
C LEU A 81 -0.03 -0.70 -15.19
N THR A 82 0.68 -0.81 -16.30
CA THR A 82 2.14 -0.95 -16.27
C THR A 82 2.76 0.43 -16.08
N LEU A 83 3.69 0.53 -15.13
CA LEU A 83 4.38 1.80 -14.89
C LEU A 83 5.35 2.09 -16.04
N PRO A 84 5.42 3.35 -16.50
CA PRO A 84 6.40 3.71 -17.55
C PRO A 84 7.84 3.49 -17.08
N LYS A 85 8.07 3.66 -15.79
CA LYS A 85 9.37 3.43 -15.18
C LYS A 85 9.16 2.58 -13.94
N ARG A 86 9.80 1.40 -13.89
CA ARG A 86 9.68 0.57 -12.69
C ARG A 86 10.43 1.24 -11.52
N ILE A 87 9.96 0.98 -10.31
CA ILE A 87 10.49 1.57 -9.10
C ILE A 87 11.25 0.48 -8.35
N PRO A 88 12.60 0.50 -8.38
CA PRO A 88 13.37 -0.52 -7.66
C PRO A 88 13.17 -0.39 -6.17
N PHE A 89 13.33 -1.50 -5.45
CA PHE A 89 13.18 -1.49 -3.99
C PHE A 89 14.26 -0.64 -3.33
N GLY A 90 15.49 -0.71 -3.79
CA GLY A 90 16.58 0.04 -3.19
C GLY A 90 17.18 -0.69 -2.00
N ASP A 91 17.37 0.01 -0.90
CA ASP A 91 18.04 -0.54 0.28
C ASP A 91 17.15 -1.55 1.02
N ARG A 92 17.49 -2.82 0.88
CA ARG A 92 16.70 -3.89 1.49
C ARG A 92 16.75 -3.90 3.00
N ALA A 93 17.83 -3.40 3.58
CA ALA A 93 17.93 -3.29 5.03
C ALA A 93 16.90 -2.30 5.58
N LEU A 94 16.69 -1.19 4.87
CA LEU A 94 15.66 -0.22 5.25
C LEU A 94 14.25 -0.76 5.06
N LEU A 95 14.04 -1.62 4.07
CA LEU A 95 12.73 -2.20 3.80
C LEU A 95 12.35 -3.32 4.77
N SER A 96 13.34 -3.91 5.42
CA SER A 96 13.10 -4.99 6.37
C SER A 96 12.24 -4.48 7.52
N GLY A 97 11.14 -5.17 7.78
CA GLY A 97 10.18 -4.76 8.80
C GLY A 97 9.12 -3.77 8.33
N TRP A 98 9.33 -3.12 7.16
CA TRP A 98 8.34 -2.21 6.60
C TRP A 98 7.59 -2.83 5.43
N LEU A 99 8.30 -3.51 4.55
CA LEU A 99 7.69 -4.14 3.37
C LEU A 99 6.77 -5.28 3.83
N PRO A 100 5.53 -5.36 3.35
CA PRO A 100 4.64 -6.46 3.73
C PRO A 100 5.27 -7.82 3.40
N ARG A 101 5.14 -8.75 4.33
CA ARG A 101 5.67 -10.11 4.18
C ARG A 101 4.56 -11.14 4.01
N ARG A 102 3.33 -10.76 4.32
CA ARG A 102 2.17 -11.63 4.22
C ARG A 102 1.03 -10.85 3.58
N HIS A 103 0.12 -11.60 2.94
CA HIS A 103 -0.97 -10.96 2.19
C HIS A 103 -1.90 -10.11 3.07
N GLU A 104 -1.97 -10.38 4.37
CA GLU A 104 -2.80 -9.59 5.28
C GLU A 104 -2.09 -8.33 5.80
N GLN A 105 -0.82 -8.16 5.49
CA GLN A 105 -0.09 -6.93 5.82
C GLN A 105 -0.23 -5.93 4.70
N VAL A 106 -0.52 -4.68 5.06
CA VAL A 106 -0.71 -3.63 4.07
C VAL A 106 0.01 -2.36 4.51
N GLN A 107 0.46 -1.60 3.53
CA GLN A 107 0.98 -0.26 3.70
C GLN A 107 0.24 0.66 2.75
N ILE A 108 0.05 1.91 3.14
CA ILE A 108 -0.62 2.91 2.32
C ILE A 108 0.39 3.98 1.94
N LEU A 109 0.53 4.23 0.64
CA LEU A 109 1.45 5.21 0.12
C LEU A 109 0.70 6.25 -0.69
N GLU A 110 1.22 7.47 -0.72
CA GLU A 110 0.71 8.49 -1.62
C GLU A 110 1.22 8.21 -3.04
N LEU A 111 0.31 8.23 -4.01
CA LEU A 111 0.65 7.89 -5.38
C LEU A 111 1.75 8.80 -5.95
N ASN A 112 1.62 10.12 -5.74
CA ASN A 112 2.60 11.05 -6.30
C ASN A 112 3.99 10.83 -5.69
N ALA A 113 4.05 10.53 -4.39
CA ALA A 113 5.32 10.24 -3.74
C ALA A 113 5.94 8.97 -4.30
N LEU A 114 5.11 7.94 -4.54
CA LEU A 114 5.59 6.68 -5.11
C LEU A 114 6.15 6.90 -6.52
N LEU A 115 5.41 7.63 -7.36
CA LEU A 115 5.83 7.85 -8.74
C LEU A 115 7.06 8.74 -8.85
N ALA A 116 7.29 9.61 -7.87
CA ALA A 116 8.44 10.51 -7.85
C ALA A 116 9.69 9.85 -7.25
N ALA A 117 9.55 8.70 -6.60
CA ALA A 117 10.66 8.05 -5.94
C ALA A 117 11.58 7.37 -6.94
N ASP A 118 12.88 7.50 -6.74
CA ASP A 118 13.86 6.73 -7.51
C ASP A 118 13.92 5.29 -7.02
N ARG A 119 13.71 5.08 -5.73
CA ARG A 119 13.71 3.77 -5.09
C ARG A 119 12.63 3.77 -4.01
N LEU A 120 12.02 2.61 -3.78
CA LEU A 120 11.00 2.48 -2.76
C LEU A 120 11.54 2.85 -1.37
N SER A 121 12.78 2.48 -1.08
CA SER A 121 13.39 2.79 0.21
C SER A 121 13.56 4.28 0.47
N ASP A 122 13.50 5.13 -0.56
CA ASP A 122 13.58 6.58 -0.38
C ASP A 122 12.35 7.14 0.33
N LEU A 123 11.26 6.38 0.39
CA LEU A 123 10.03 6.81 1.05
C LEU A 123 10.02 6.53 2.55
N LEU A 124 11.04 5.88 3.08
CA LEU A 124 11.06 5.42 4.46
C LEU A 124 11.75 6.41 5.38
N PRO A 125 11.34 6.48 6.66
CA PRO A 125 12.08 7.24 7.65
C PRO A 125 13.50 6.69 7.77
N GLY A 126 14.50 7.56 7.84
CA GLY A 126 15.89 7.14 7.99
C GLY A 126 16.53 6.68 6.71
N SER A 127 15.90 6.88 5.56
CA SER A 127 16.46 6.50 4.26
C SER A 127 17.65 7.35 3.84
N GLY A 128 17.87 8.46 4.49
CA GLY A 128 18.88 9.43 4.06
C GLY A 128 18.34 10.41 3.03
N ALA A 129 17.15 10.20 2.50
CA ALA A 129 16.53 11.15 1.60
C ALA A 129 16.09 12.37 2.39
N SER A 130 16.49 13.53 1.95
CA SER A 130 16.13 14.78 2.61
C SER A 130 14.95 15.47 1.94
N CYS A 131 14.32 14.82 1.01
CA CYS A 131 13.19 15.39 0.30
C CYS A 131 11.98 15.50 1.24
N PRO A 132 11.38 16.68 1.38
CA PRO A 132 10.20 16.83 2.23
C PRO A 132 9.03 15.94 1.82
N LEU A 133 8.90 15.67 0.54
CA LEU A 133 7.86 14.80 0.04
C LEU A 133 8.02 13.37 0.58
N SER A 134 9.24 12.86 0.58
CA SER A 134 9.50 11.54 1.13
C SER A 134 9.16 11.47 2.61
N ARG A 135 9.47 12.50 3.36
CA ARG A 135 9.13 12.54 4.78
C ARG A 135 7.63 12.58 5.00
N GLN A 136 6.92 13.31 4.19
CA GLN A 136 5.47 13.35 4.28
C GLN A 136 4.86 11.99 4.01
N ALA A 137 5.33 11.33 2.98
CA ALA A 137 4.83 10.00 2.65
C ALA A 137 5.11 9.00 3.77
N ALA A 138 6.31 9.04 4.33
CA ALA A 138 6.67 8.15 5.43
C ALA A 138 5.82 8.43 6.66
N GLY A 139 5.58 9.68 6.97
CA GLY A 139 4.71 10.05 8.09
C GLY A 139 3.29 9.56 7.87
N LEU A 140 2.78 9.68 6.67
CA LEU A 140 1.45 9.20 6.34
C LEU A 140 1.34 7.69 6.54
N VAL A 141 2.34 6.95 6.09
CA VAL A 141 2.36 5.50 6.28
C VAL A 141 2.34 5.14 7.75
N GLN A 142 3.11 5.82 8.58
CA GLN A 142 3.13 5.57 10.00
C GLN A 142 1.76 5.79 10.64
N VAL A 143 1.06 6.83 10.25
CA VAL A 143 -0.27 7.10 10.78
C VAL A 143 -1.22 5.97 10.43
N GLU A 144 -1.18 5.51 9.20
CA GLU A 144 -2.08 4.46 8.74
C GLU A 144 -1.80 3.13 9.44
N THR A 145 -0.54 2.78 9.62
CA THR A 145 -0.20 1.53 10.30
C THR A 145 -0.47 1.62 11.79
N ALA A 146 -0.33 2.78 12.37
CA ALA A 146 -0.64 2.98 13.78
C ALA A 146 -2.12 2.80 14.06
N GLY A 147 -2.96 2.89 13.06
CA GLY A 147 -4.37 2.61 13.19
C GLY A 147 -4.66 1.20 13.66
N LEU A 148 -3.70 0.34 13.54
CA LEU A 148 -3.80 -0.99 14.11
C LEU A 148 -3.66 -0.93 15.61
N SER A 149 -3.17 0.12 16.00
CA SER A 149 -3.05 0.42 17.38
C SER A 149 -3.77 1.69 17.58
N ALA A 150 -3.95 2.06 16.70
CA ALA A 150 -4.22 3.15 16.56
C ALA A 150 -4.72 3.55 16.64
N ALA A 151 -4.91 3.44 16.87
CA ALA A 151 -5.18 4.20 16.75
C ALA A 151 -4.94 4.43 17.18
N GLU A 152 -4.62 4.39 17.47
CA GLU A 152 -4.41 5.15 17.52
C GLU A 152 -4.17 5.63 17.54
N SER A 153 -4.32 5.24 17.84
CA SER A 153 -4.22 6.13 17.55
C SER A 153 -4.40 6.51 17.20
N ALA A 154 -4.88 6.48 17.32
CA ALA A 154 -5.16 7.24 16.82
C ALA A 154 -5.23 7.64 17.05
N GLY A 155 -5.38 7.46 17.38
CA GLY A 155 -5.45 8.10 17.43
C GLY A 155 -4.86 8.41 17.84
N ARG A 156 -4.66 8.58 18.27
CA ARG A 156 -4.09 9.16 18.44
C ARG A 156 -3.68 9.74 18.05
N VAL A 157 -3.76 9.72 17.86
CA VAL A 157 -3.45 10.20 17.21
C VAL A 157 -3.47 10.66 17.01
N ALA A 158 -3.53 10.56 17.09
CA ALA A 158 -3.59 11.12 16.83
C ALA A 158 -3.83 11.54 16.63
#